data_727b9233d760ffcb4fc98be9dd803447
#
_entry.id   727b9233d760ffcb4fc98be9dd803447
#
_cell.length_a   1.000
_cell.length_b   1.000
_cell.length_c   1.000
_cell.angle_alpha   90.00
_cell.angle_beta   90.00
_cell.angle_gamma   90.00
#
_symmetry.space_group_name_H-M   'P 1'
#
loop_
_entity.id
_entity.type
_entity.pdbx_description
1 polymer ?
#
loop_
_entity_poly.entity_id
_entity_poly.type
_entity_poly.pdbx_seq_one_letter_code
_entity_poly.pdbx_strand_id
1 'polypeptide(L)'
;MGDRIYRFRQMMVTAVMIVFGLTVLSACTKEDSQDRVTAISDAVWSFSQANPDGFTLDIRSMSVPKEGIAVSYAATQGSHSREKLDFVVRHALQHDGYVGGWLNKENGLYYFDSTRLFPEDKLADALKFGKDNGQTSAFILSLQADVPIEGKVAEIVERGTLLVGTTGDYRPLSFCEPTGRYWGFGIEMEEEIARRLGVGISFVKTSWPTLSNDVLSDPQTFDFAIGGITITDARRETMLMSDGYLANGKTILCRAADSEKYKSLADINRPEVVVMVNPGGLNQKFANENLPNATIKVHDKNEEIPSLVAEGQADVMITEITEAPYYVNNDSRLAAPLLDQPFTHGEIGVLMRKGQDDVLQMVNAVISKMKEDGSLRRLHDKYGLVYAF
;
A
#
# COMPACT_ATOMS: atom_id res chain seq x y z
N MET A 1 -20.62 -11.10 5.50
CA MET A 1 -21.19 -11.73 4.29
C MET A 1 -20.43 -11.32 3.03
N GLY A 2 -19.13 -10.98 3.20
CA GLY A 2 -18.20 -10.49 2.17
C GLY A 2 -17.08 -11.45 1.74
N ASP A 3 -16.91 -12.59 2.43
CA ASP A 3 -15.72 -13.45 2.29
C ASP A 3 -15.78 -14.58 1.24
N ARG A 4 -16.83 -14.63 0.43
CA ARG A 4 -16.99 -15.70 -0.59
C ARG A 4 -16.68 -15.29 -2.03
N ILE A 5 -16.45 -14.01 -2.30
CA ILE A 5 -16.25 -13.53 -3.69
C ILE A 5 -14.77 -13.50 -4.10
N TYR A 6 -13.84 -13.43 -3.14
CA TYR A 6 -12.40 -13.33 -3.44
C TYR A 6 -11.71 -14.67 -3.79
N ARG A 7 -12.26 -15.81 -3.36
CA ARG A 7 -11.64 -17.13 -3.62
C ARG A 7 -11.98 -17.78 -4.97
N PHE A 8 -12.85 -17.19 -5.78
CA PHE A 8 -13.23 -17.73 -7.10
C PHE A 8 -12.43 -17.15 -8.28
N ARG A 9 -11.59 -16.12 -8.06
CA ARG A 9 -10.82 -15.46 -9.13
C ARG A 9 -9.48 -16.12 -9.48
N GLN A 10 -8.97 -17.04 -8.66
CA GLN A 10 -7.66 -17.69 -8.91
C GLN A 10 -7.73 -19.05 -9.63
N MET A 11 -8.91 -19.55 -9.99
CA MET A 11 -9.02 -20.92 -10.55
C MET A 11 -9.48 -21.03 -12.01
N MET A 12 -9.51 -19.95 -12.79
CA MET A 12 -9.90 -20.05 -14.22
C MET A 12 -9.00 -19.25 -15.18
N VAL A 13 -7.69 -19.21 -14.97
CA VAL A 13 -6.73 -18.79 -16.01
C VAL A 13 -6.02 -20.02 -16.61
N THR A 14 -6.59 -21.20 -16.48
CA THR A 14 -6.03 -22.40 -17.11
C THR A 14 -7.04 -22.95 -18.10
N ALA A 15 -6.59 -22.96 -19.37
CA ALA A 15 -7.15 -23.71 -20.50
C ALA A 15 -8.23 -23.05 -21.35
N VAL A 16 -7.83 -22.14 -22.22
CA VAL A 16 -8.08 -22.35 -23.67
C VAL A 16 -6.80 -21.94 -24.41
N MET A 17 -5.81 -22.80 -24.43
CA MET A 17 -4.77 -22.74 -25.47
C MET A 17 -5.41 -23.25 -26.75
N ILE A 18 -5.89 -22.34 -27.58
CA ILE A 18 -6.12 -22.66 -29.00
C ILE A 18 -4.74 -22.62 -29.65
N VAL A 19 -4.18 -23.82 -29.86
CA VAL A 19 -2.99 -24.01 -30.68
C VAL A 19 -3.38 -23.72 -32.13
N PHE A 20 -3.17 -22.48 -32.57
CA PHE A 20 -3.04 -22.20 -34.00
C PHE A 20 -1.53 -22.14 -34.29
N GLY A 21 -1.05 -23.27 -34.82
CA GLY A 21 0.28 -23.31 -35.43
C GLY A 21 0.29 -22.40 -36.67
N LEU A 22 0.92 -21.24 -36.55
CA LEU A 22 1.24 -20.35 -37.67
C LEU A 22 2.66 -20.62 -38.15
N THR A 23 2.80 -21.57 -39.06
CA THR A 23 3.91 -21.57 -40.02
C THR A 23 3.47 -20.77 -41.24
N VAL A 24 3.86 -19.48 -41.29
CA VAL A 24 3.92 -18.75 -42.57
C VAL A 24 5.07 -17.79 -42.53
N LEU A 25 6.18 -18.18 -43.09
CA LEU A 25 7.22 -17.30 -43.62
C LEU A 25 7.04 -17.25 -45.13
N SER A 26 6.84 -16.05 -45.66
CA SER A 26 7.26 -15.56 -47.00
C SER A 26 6.18 -14.76 -47.76
N ALA A 27 6.62 -13.59 -48.22
CA ALA A 27 6.00 -12.71 -49.24
C ALA A 27 4.58 -12.19 -48.94
N CYS A 28 4.49 -11.09 -48.15
CA CYS A 28 3.23 -10.37 -47.94
C CYS A 28 2.83 -9.53 -49.15
N THR A 29 1.73 -9.90 -49.82
CA THR A 29 0.93 -8.98 -50.64
C THR A 29 0.09 -8.06 -49.71
N LYS A 30 -0.46 -6.95 -50.24
CA LYS A 30 -1.36 -6.07 -49.44
C LYS A 30 -2.61 -6.82 -48.91
N GLU A 31 -3.05 -7.83 -49.62
CA GLU A 31 -4.20 -8.69 -49.31
C GLU A 31 -3.88 -9.59 -48.09
N ASP A 32 -2.70 -10.23 -48.05
CA ASP A 32 -2.25 -11.04 -46.93
C ASP A 32 -2.15 -10.19 -45.62
N SER A 33 -1.81 -8.88 -45.73
CA SER A 33 -1.73 -7.98 -44.59
C SER A 33 -3.10 -7.62 -44.02
N GLN A 34 -4.13 -7.53 -44.86
CA GLN A 34 -5.51 -7.28 -44.42
C GLN A 34 -6.11 -8.50 -43.74
N ASP A 35 -5.96 -9.67 -44.34
CA ASP A 35 -6.46 -10.92 -43.78
C ASP A 35 -5.84 -11.21 -42.41
N ARG A 36 -4.54 -10.90 -42.25
CA ARG A 36 -3.84 -11.00 -40.98
C ARG A 36 -4.43 -10.04 -39.94
N VAL A 37 -4.69 -8.78 -40.28
CA VAL A 37 -5.31 -7.80 -39.36
C VAL A 37 -6.69 -8.28 -38.94
N THR A 38 -7.51 -8.74 -39.89
CA THR A 38 -8.85 -9.24 -39.60
C THR A 38 -8.82 -10.45 -38.66
N ALA A 39 -7.93 -11.42 -38.90
CA ALA A 39 -7.76 -12.58 -38.03
C ALA A 39 -7.34 -12.20 -36.60
N ILE A 40 -6.41 -11.26 -36.45
CA ILE A 40 -5.99 -10.75 -35.11
C ILE A 40 -7.18 -10.03 -34.46
N SER A 41 -7.92 -9.21 -35.21
CA SER A 41 -9.06 -8.48 -34.66
C SER A 41 -10.17 -9.41 -34.17
N ASP A 42 -10.45 -10.52 -34.92
CA ASP A 42 -11.40 -11.54 -34.49
C ASP A 42 -10.95 -12.25 -33.21
N ALA A 43 -9.66 -12.53 -33.10
CA ALA A 43 -9.08 -13.10 -31.87
C ALA A 43 -9.18 -12.14 -30.68
N VAL A 44 -8.84 -10.86 -30.87
CA VAL A 44 -8.96 -9.81 -29.84
C VAL A 44 -10.42 -9.60 -29.43
N TRP A 45 -11.35 -9.59 -30.40
CA TRP A 45 -12.78 -9.50 -30.13
C TRP A 45 -13.28 -10.68 -29.30
N SER A 46 -12.90 -11.90 -29.67
CA SER A 46 -13.26 -13.11 -28.91
C SER A 46 -12.64 -13.07 -27.50
N PHE A 47 -11.39 -12.57 -27.37
CA PHE A 47 -10.72 -12.41 -26.09
C PHE A 47 -11.45 -11.41 -25.18
N SER A 48 -11.94 -10.29 -25.73
CA SER A 48 -12.68 -9.28 -24.98
C SER A 48 -13.98 -9.83 -24.36
N GLN A 49 -14.66 -10.74 -25.05
CA GLN A 49 -15.90 -11.37 -24.54
C GLN A 49 -15.63 -12.28 -23.33
N ALA A 50 -14.42 -12.85 -23.25
CA ALA A 50 -13.97 -13.65 -22.11
C ALA A 50 -13.36 -12.82 -20.97
N ASN A 51 -13.05 -11.54 -21.23
CA ASN A 51 -12.42 -10.62 -20.28
C ASN A 51 -13.22 -9.30 -20.19
N PRO A 52 -14.45 -9.35 -19.67
CA PRO A 52 -15.35 -8.20 -19.65
C PRO A 52 -14.88 -7.05 -18.75
N ASP A 53 -14.04 -7.32 -17.76
CA ASP A 53 -13.49 -6.31 -16.84
C ASP A 53 -12.35 -5.48 -17.46
N GLY A 54 -11.76 -5.96 -18.58
CA GLY A 54 -10.64 -5.32 -19.26
C GLY A 54 -9.41 -6.21 -19.41
N PHE A 55 -8.50 -5.80 -20.29
CA PHE A 55 -7.23 -6.50 -20.55
C PHE A 55 -6.19 -5.59 -21.19
N THR A 56 -4.94 -6.02 -21.14
CA THR A 56 -3.85 -5.62 -22.05
C THR A 56 -3.32 -6.88 -22.71
N LEU A 57 -3.27 -6.92 -24.05
CA LEU A 57 -2.90 -8.09 -24.85
C LEU A 57 -1.74 -7.75 -25.79
N ASP A 58 -0.66 -8.51 -25.75
CA ASP A 58 0.33 -8.53 -26.82
C ASP A 58 -0.27 -9.28 -28.02
N ILE A 59 -0.61 -8.57 -29.10
CA ILE A 59 -1.23 -9.14 -30.28
C ILE A 59 -0.27 -9.85 -31.23
N ARG A 60 1.03 -9.80 -30.97
CA ARG A 60 2.03 -10.56 -31.73
C ARG A 60 2.18 -11.99 -31.21
N SER A 61 2.09 -12.16 -29.88
CA SER A 61 2.21 -13.44 -29.18
C SER A 61 0.87 -13.98 -28.67
N MET A 62 -0.21 -13.17 -28.70
CA MET A 62 -1.51 -13.44 -28.08
C MET A 62 -1.40 -13.76 -26.59
N SER A 63 -0.53 -13.06 -25.88
CA SER A 63 -0.29 -13.26 -24.45
C SER A 63 -0.62 -12.00 -23.64
N VAL A 64 -1.04 -12.22 -22.39
CA VAL A 64 -1.33 -11.15 -21.42
C VAL A 64 -0.07 -10.86 -20.63
N PRO A 65 0.50 -9.65 -20.70
CA PRO A 65 1.62 -9.26 -19.86
C PRO A 65 1.16 -9.16 -18.40
N LYS A 66 2.03 -9.59 -17.49
CA LYS A 66 1.75 -9.55 -16.04
C LYS A 66 2.35 -8.32 -15.36
N GLU A 67 3.30 -7.69 -16.01
CA GLU A 67 4.07 -6.55 -15.50
C GLU A 67 4.14 -5.46 -16.57
N GLY A 68 4.36 -4.24 -16.12
CA GLY A 68 4.47 -3.06 -16.96
C GLY A 68 3.37 -2.05 -16.70
N ILE A 69 3.52 -0.87 -17.34
CA ILE A 69 2.58 0.24 -17.24
C ILE A 69 1.97 0.47 -18.63
N ALA A 70 0.67 0.21 -18.73
CA ALA A 70 -0.09 0.33 -19.97
C ALA A 70 -0.65 1.77 -20.11
N VAL A 71 -0.38 2.40 -21.27
CA VAL A 71 -0.90 3.72 -21.62
C VAL A 71 -1.36 3.74 -23.07
N SER A 72 -2.57 4.22 -23.30
CA SER A 72 -3.18 4.21 -24.64
C SER A 72 -2.68 5.36 -25.52
N TYR A 73 -2.62 5.11 -26.84
CA TYR A 73 -2.38 6.12 -27.85
C TYR A 73 -3.64 6.95 -28.14
N ALA A 74 -3.50 8.26 -28.28
CA ALA A 74 -4.58 9.18 -28.66
C ALA A 74 -5.24 8.80 -29.98
N ALA A 75 -4.46 8.26 -30.92
CA ALA A 75 -4.91 7.96 -32.28
C ALA A 75 -6.08 6.95 -32.35
N THR A 76 -6.23 6.09 -31.34
CA THR A 76 -7.24 5.02 -31.32
C THR A 76 -8.38 5.28 -30.32
N GLN A 77 -8.38 6.43 -29.65
CA GLN A 77 -9.43 6.81 -28.70
C GLN A 77 -10.83 6.74 -29.32
N GLY A 78 -11.81 6.32 -28.51
CA GLY A 78 -13.21 6.20 -28.92
C GLY A 78 -13.53 5.00 -29.81
N SER A 79 -12.62 4.06 -29.98
CA SER A 79 -12.86 2.80 -30.73
C SER A 79 -13.61 1.79 -29.87
N HIS A 80 -14.88 1.50 -30.17
CA HIS A 80 -15.74 0.66 -29.32
C HIS A 80 -16.55 -0.42 -30.06
N SER A 81 -16.22 -0.71 -31.30
CA SER A 81 -16.94 -1.74 -32.08
C SER A 81 -15.97 -2.70 -32.75
N ARG A 82 -16.49 -3.85 -33.23
CA ARG A 82 -15.69 -4.83 -34.00
C ARG A 82 -15.09 -4.19 -35.25
N GLU A 83 -15.86 -3.33 -35.96
CA GLU A 83 -15.37 -2.65 -37.17
C GLU A 83 -14.21 -1.72 -36.88
N LYS A 84 -14.20 -1.05 -35.71
CA LYS A 84 -13.10 -0.15 -35.29
C LYS A 84 -11.88 -0.91 -34.86
N LEU A 85 -12.01 -2.18 -34.46
CA LEU A 85 -10.90 -2.97 -33.95
C LEU A 85 -9.82 -3.21 -35.01
N ASP A 86 -10.15 -3.33 -36.28
CA ASP A 86 -9.16 -3.43 -37.36
C ASP A 86 -8.24 -2.21 -37.43
N PHE A 87 -8.77 -1.02 -37.17
CA PHE A 87 -7.98 0.20 -37.09
C PHE A 87 -7.04 0.19 -35.87
N VAL A 88 -7.55 -0.22 -34.71
CA VAL A 88 -6.75 -0.35 -33.47
C VAL A 88 -5.62 -1.36 -33.65
N VAL A 89 -5.92 -2.54 -34.20
CA VAL A 89 -4.92 -3.60 -34.44
C VAL A 89 -3.85 -3.15 -35.43
N ARG A 90 -4.21 -2.45 -36.52
CA ARG A 90 -3.23 -1.90 -37.46
C ARG A 90 -2.30 -0.92 -36.76
N HIS A 91 -2.87 0.01 -35.98
CA HIS A 91 -2.08 0.99 -35.24
C HIS A 91 -1.13 0.28 -34.25
N ALA A 92 -1.63 -0.69 -33.48
CA ALA A 92 -0.84 -1.45 -32.55
C ALA A 92 0.32 -2.22 -33.22
N LEU A 93 0.08 -2.86 -34.37
CA LEU A 93 1.13 -3.57 -35.14
C LEU A 93 2.23 -2.64 -35.68
N GLN A 94 1.90 -1.38 -35.95
CA GLN A 94 2.85 -0.36 -36.41
C GLN A 94 3.64 0.28 -35.25
N HIS A 95 3.20 0.07 -34.02
CA HIS A 95 3.81 0.63 -32.80
C HIS A 95 4.30 -0.50 -31.87
N ASP A 96 3.79 -0.57 -30.64
CA ASP A 96 4.34 -1.45 -29.60
C ASP A 96 3.75 -2.88 -29.63
N GLY A 97 2.64 -3.10 -30.35
CA GLY A 97 2.03 -4.43 -30.52
C GLY A 97 1.07 -4.80 -29.39
N TYR A 98 0.63 -3.86 -28.58
CA TYR A 98 -0.35 -4.10 -27.53
C TYR A 98 -1.70 -3.49 -27.84
N VAL A 99 -2.77 -4.21 -27.48
CA VAL A 99 -4.14 -3.71 -27.49
C VAL A 99 -4.68 -3.77 -26.06
N GLY A 100 -5.20 -2.66 -25.59
CA GLY A 100 -5.98 -2.54 -24.38
C GLY A 100 -7.47 -2.70 -24.70
N GLY A 101 -8.22 -3.28 -23.77
CA GLY A 101 -9.68 -3.32 -23.82
C GLY A 101 -10.27 -3.04 -22.46
N TRP A 102 -11.35 -2.25 -22.39
CA TRP A 102 -11.98 -1.89 -21.14
C TRP A 102 -13.47 -1.55 -21.30
N LEU A 103 -14.26 -1.85 -20.27
CA LEU A 103 -15.68 -1.53 -20.22
C LEU A 103 -15.90 -0.15 -19.60
N ASN A 104 -16.48 0.78 -20.36
CA ASN A 104 -16.96 2.03 -19.78
C ASN A 104 -18.31 1.76 -19.11
N LYS A 105 -18.34 1.81 -17.77
CA LYS A 105 -19.53 1.53 -16.98
C LYS A 105 -20.62 2.60 -17.09
N GLU A 106 -20.29 3.79 -17.53
CA GLU A 106 -21.25 4.91 -17.66
C GLU A 106 -22.14 4.72 -18.89
N ASN A 107 -21.56 4.27 -20.01
CA ASN A 107 -22.29 4.10 -21.26
C ASN A 107 -22.47 2.63 -21.70
N GLY A 108 -21.86 1.69 -20.98
CA GLY A 108 -21.96 0.25 -21.27
C GLY A 108 -21.20 -0.20 -22.52
N LEU A 109 -20.36 0.65 -23.11
CA LEU A 109 -19.58 0.32 -24.30
C LEU A 109 -18.23 -0.26 -23.92
N TYR A 110 -17.77 -1.26 -24.68
CA TYR A 110 -16.44 -1.84 -24.53
C TYR A 110 -15.49 -1.19 -25.53
N TYR A 111 -14.47 -0.51 -25.00
CA TYR A 111 -13.49 0.25 -25.78
C TYR A 111 -12.24 -0.58 -26.06
N PHE A 112 -11.56 -0.26 -27.16
CA PHE A 112 -10.30 -0.84 -27.57
C PHE A 112 -9.31 0.26 -27.92
N ASP A 113 -8.10 0.17 -27.40
CA ASP A 113 -7.05 1.13 -27.65
C ASP A 113 -5.74 0.43 -28.04
N SER A 114 -5.03 0.98 -29.02
CA SER A 114 -3.62 0.67 -29.20
C SER A 114 -2.86 1.21 -27.99
N THR A 115 -2.04 0.37 -27.37
CA THR A 115 -1.45 0.64 -26.08
C THR A 115 0.08 0.53 -26.17
N ARG A 116 0.79 1.42 -25.47
CA ARG A 116 2.21 1.31 -25.17
C ARG A 116 2.40 0.71 -23.80
N LEU A 117 3.34 -0.23 -23.70
CA LEU A 117 3.72 -0.85 -22.42
C LEU A 117 5.10 -0.35 -22.00
N PHE A 118 5.16 0.33 -20.87
CA PHE A 118 6.40 0.81 -20.25
C PHE A 118 6.88 -0.18 -19.18
N PRO A 119 8.20 -0.29 -18.92
CA PRO A 119 8.72 -0.94 -17.73
C PRO A 119 8.18 -0.28 -16.45
N GLU A 120 8.01 -1.05 -15.37
CA GLU A 120 7.41 -0.53 -14.12
C GLU A 120 8.24 0.56 -13.43
N ASP A 121 9.57 0.57 -13.64
CA ASP A 121 10.47 1.62 -13.16
C ASP A 121 10.42 2.92 -13.99
N LYS A 122 9.54 2.99 -15.01
CA LYS A 122 9.38 4.12 -15.94
C LYS A 122 8.02 4.82 -15.80
N LEU A 123 7.50 4.91 -14.57
CA LEU A 123 6.21 5.54 -14.34
C LEU A 123 6.20 7.02 -14.78
N ALA A 124 7.28 7.77 -14.58
CA ALA A 124 7.41 9.15 -15.03
C ALA A 124 7.27 9.27 -16.57
N ASP A 125 7.94 8.39 -17.32
CA ASP A 125 7.85 8.36 -18.77
C ASP A 125 6.44 7.96 -19.25
N ALA A 126 5.80 7.02 -18.55
CA ALA A 126 4.44 6.58 -18.83
C ALA A 126 3.41 7.70 -18.59
N LEU A 127 3.50 8.41 -17.47
CA LEU A 127 2.64 9.57 -17.17
C LEU A 127 2.83 10.71 -18.18
N LYS A 128 4.09 11.01 -18.52
CA LYS A 128 4.39 11.98 -19.57
C LYS A 128 3.78 11.58 -20.91
N PHE A 129 3.95 10.32 -21.32
CA PHE A 129 3.35 9.81 -22.55
C PHE A 129 1.82 9.88 -22.50
N GLY A 130 1.22 9.55 -21.36
CA GLY A 130 -0.23 9.67 -21.14
C GLY A 130 -0.71 11.11 -21.33
N LYS A 131 -0.03 12.09 -20.75
CA LYS A 131 -0.31 13.52 -20.91
C LYS A 131 -0.21 13.95 -22.37
N ASP A 132 0.85 13.55 -23.07
CA ASP A 132 1.07 13.86 -24.49
C ASP A 132 -0.01 13.22 -25.40
N ASN A 133 -0.66 12.13 -24.95
CA ASN A 133 -1.74 11.43 -25.64
C ASN A 133 -3.14 11.75 -25.11
N GLY A 134 -3.30 12.73 -24.22
CA GLY A 134 -4.59 13.16 -23.68
C GLY A 134 -5.31 12.06 -22.89
N GLN A 135 -4.55 11.15 -22.24
CA GLN A 135 -5.09 10.10 -21.39
C GLN A 135 -5.42 10.67 -20.01
N THR A 136 -6.31 9.98 -19.28
CA THR A 136 -6.66 10.37 -17.90
C THR A 136 -5.88 9.58 -16.86
N SER A 137 -5.42 8.37 -17.21
CA SER A 137 -4.63 7.50 -16.34
C SER A 137 -3.65 6.61 -17.13
N ALA A 138 -2.68 6.08 -16.41
CA ALA A 138 -1.83 4.96 -16.77
C ALA A 138 -2.21 3.76 -15.89
N PHE A 139 -2.14 2.53 -16.40
CA PHE A 139 -2.52 1.32 -15.65
C PHE A 139 -1.30 0.45 -15.33
N ILE A 140 -1.01 0.23 -14.05
CA ILE A 140 0.08 -0.63 -13.60
C ILE A 140 -0.42 -2.07 -13.49
N LEU A 141 0.08 -2.93 -14.38
CA LEU A 141 -0.39 -4.32 -14.51
C LEU A 141 -0.14 -5.16 -13.25
N SER A 142 1.04 -5.06 -12.65
CA SER A 142 1.37 -5.85 -11.45
C SER A 142 0.55 -5.48 -10.23
N LEU A 143 0.12 -4.21 -10.13
CA LEU A 143 -0.68 -3.68 -9.03
C LEU A 143 -2.19 -3.72 -9.32
N GLN A 144 -2.59 -3.95 -10.58
CA GLN A 144 -3.98 -3.82 -11.03
C GLN A 144 -4.60 -2.47 -10.61
N ALA A 145 -3.83 -1.39 -10.80
CA ALA A 145 -4.18 -0.06 -10.33
C ALA A 145 -3.99 1.01 -11.41
N ASP A 146 -4.93 1.93 -11.47
CA ASP A 146 -4.82 3.17 -12.25
C ASP A 146 -3.99 4.21 -11.49
N VAL A 147 -3.13 4.90 -12.23
CA VAL A 147 -2.43 6.10 -11.77
C VAL A 147 -2.95 7.27 -12.61
N PRO A 148 -3.66 8.24 -12.01
CA PRO A 148 -4.08 9.43 -12.72
C PRO A 148 -2.89 10.18 -13.33
N ILE A 149 -3.07 10.73 -14.55
CA ILE A 149 -2.04 11.55 -15.22
C ILE A 149 -1.81 12.87 -14.48
N GLU A 150 -2.84 13.34 -13.79
CA GLU A 150 -2.80 14.52 -12.92
C GLU A 150 -3.28 14.11 -11.52
N GLY A 151 -2.64 14.63 -10.48
CA GLY A 151 -2.96 14.33 -9.09
C GLY A 151 -1.70 14.25 -8.23
N LYS A 152 -1.88 13.86 -6.99
CA LYS A 152 -0.78 13.85 -6.01
C LYS A 152 0.29 12.80 -6.33
N VAL A 153 -0.10 11.64 -6.83
CA VAL A 153 0.87 10.61 -7.29
C VAL A 153 1.71 11.14 -8.44
N ALA A 154 1.09 11.80 -9.42
CA ALA A 154 1.82 12.40 -10.55
C ALA A 154 2.81 13.49 -10.08
N GLU A 155 2.42 14.34 -9.11
CA GLU A 155 3.31 15.34 -8.50
C GLU A 155 4.52 14.68 -7.81
N ILE A 156 4.30 13.59 -7.05
CA ILE A 156 5.37 12.83 -6.38
C ILE A 156 6.34 12.26 -7.41
N VAL A 157 5.82 11.67 -8.48
CA VAL A 157 6.61 11.08 -9.58
C VAL A 157 7.39 12.15 -10.34
N GLU A 158 6.77 13.30 -10.65
CA GLU A 158 7.44 14.42 -11.32
C GLU A 158 8.55 15.02 -10.43
N ARG A 159 8.31 15.14 -9.13
CA ARG A 159 9.32 15.56 -8.15
C ARG A 159 10.46 14.56 -8.00
N GLY A 160 10.23 13.27 -8.31
CA GLY A 160 11.20 12.19 -8.21
C GLY A 160 11.52 11.76 -6.78
N THR A 161 10.74 12.18 -5.78
CA THR A 161 10.99 11.88 -4.36
C THR A 161 9.67 11.79 -3.60
N LEU A 162 9.47 10.71 -2.86
CA LEU A 162 8.40 10.54 -1.88
C LEU A 162 8.84 11.16 -0.55
N LEU A 163 8.06 12.10 -0.01
CA LEU A 163 8.28 12.72 1.29
C LEU A 163 7.40 12.04 2.32
N VAL A 164 8.00 11.47 3.35
CA VAL A 164 7.28 10.65 4.34
C VAL A 164 7.46 11.20 5.75
N GLY A 165 6.33 11.52 6.41
CA GLY A 165 6.29 11.92 7.80
C GLY A 165 6.41 10.73 8.74
N THR A 166 7.35 10.77 9.68
CA THR A 166 7.50 9.72 10.71
C THR A 166 8.04 10.29 12.01
N THR A 167 7.65 9.70 13.15
CA THR A 167 8.09 10.17 14.47
C THR A 167 9.52 9.73 14.77
N GLY A 168 9.94 8.57 14.29
CA GLY A 168 11.30 8.05 14.46
C GLY A 168 11.66 7.67 15.89
N ASP A 169 10.67 7.41 16.75
CA ASP A 169 10.82 7.08 18.17
C ASP A 169 10.08 5.81 18.60
N TYR A 170 9.68 4.97 17.62
CA TYR A 170 8.76 3.83 17.84
C TYR A 170 9.32 2.52 17.28
N ARG A 171 10.20 1.84 18.06
CA ARG A 171 10.77 0.53 17.69
C ARG A 171 9.75 -0.59 17.81
N PRO A 172 9.79 -1.60 16.94
CA PRO A 172 10.62 -1.75 15.74
C PRO A 172 10.01 -1.16 14.48
N LEU A 173 8.98 -0.30 14.58
CA LEU A 173 8.20 0.17 13.43
C LEU A 173 8.86 1.36 12.72
N SER A 174 9.33 2.35 13.47
CA SER A 174 10.05 3.51 12.94
C SER A 174 11.01 4.05 13.99
N PHE A 175 12.29 4.05 13.69
CA PHE A 175 13.31 4.58 14.57
C PHE A 175 14.36 5.37 13.78
N CYS A 176 14.71 6.55 14.31
CA CYS A 176 15.77 7.40 13.79
C CYS A 176 17.01 7.27 14.68
N GLU A 177 18.09 6.75 14.13
CA GLU A 177 19.39 6.67 14.81
C GLU A 177 19.99 8.06 15.02
N PRO A 178 20.93 8.21 15.97
CA PRO A 178 21.66 9.48 16.15
C PRO A 178 22.40 9.95 14.90
N THR A 179 22.70 9.04 13.97
CA THR A 179 23.29 9.32 12.65
C THR A 179 22.32 9.97 11.67
N GLY A 180 21.02 10.02 11.99
CA GLY A 180 19.94 10.47 11.11
C GLY A 180 19.39 9.36 10.21
N ARG A 181 19.87 8.13 10.33
CA ARG A 181 19.36 6.98 9.57
C ARG A 181 18.05 6.48 10.20
N TYR A 182 17.03 6.34 9.34
CA TYR A 182 15.78 5.68 9.73
C TYR A 182 15.83 4.18 9.44
N TRP A 183 15.18 3.40 10.29
CA TRP A 183 14.96 1.97 10.08
C TRP A 183 13.68 1.50 10.78
N GLY A 184 13.16 0.36 10.37
CA GLY A 184 12.01 -0.28 10.99
C GLY A 184 11.07 -0.88 9.96
N PHE A 185 10.09 -1.63 10.44
CA PHE A 185 9.07 -2.26 9.62
C PHE A 185 8.31 -1.26 8.73
N GLY A 186 7.87 -0.12 9.30
CA GLY A 186 7.19 0.94 8.57
C GLY A 186 8.12 1.59 7.54
N ILE A 187 9.41 1.78 7.88
CA ILE A 187 10.39 2.35 6.96
C ILE A 187 10.55 1.48 5.70
N GLU A 188 10.65 0.15 5.86
CA GLU A 188 10.75 -0.77 4.72
C GLU A 188 9.45 -0.87 3.90
N MET A 189 8.30 -0.69 4.53
CA MET A 189 7.03 -0.56 3.80
C MET A 189 7.04 0.65 2.87
N GLU A 190 7.59 1.78 3.31
CA GLU A 190 7.68 3.02 2.53
C GLU A 190 8.70 2.92 1.41
N GLU A 191 9.84 2.29 1.68
CA GLU A 191 10.85 2.00 0.66
C GLU A 191 10.25 1.16 -0.47
N GLU A 192 9.36 0.21 -0.15
CA GLU A 192 8.66 -0.58 -1.17
C GLU A 192 7.64 0.27 -1.95
N ILE A 193 6.90 1.17 -1.29
CA ILE A 193 5.99 2.10 -1.98
C ILE A 193 6.79 3.01 -2.93
N ALA A 194 7.88 3.64 -2.45
CA ALA A 194 8.72 4.50 -3.25
C ALA A 194 9.34 3.76 -4.45
N ARG A 195 9.82 2.53 -4.22
CA ARG A 195 10.36 1.65 -5.27
C ARG A 195 9.34 1.37 -6.36
N ARG A 196 8.08 1.11 -6.00
CA ARG A 196 7.00 0.86 -6.96
C ARG A 196 6.58 2.11 -7.73
N LEU A 197 6.74 3.28 -7.15
CA LEU A 197 6.56 4.55 -7.84
C LEU A 197 7.78 4.96 -8.70
N GLY A 198 8.90 4.26 -8.59
CA GLY A 198 10.15 4.59 -9.29
C GLY A 198 10.77 5.90 -8.81
N VAL A 199 10.59 6.27 -7.54
CA VAL A 199 11.08 7.51 -6.94
C VAL A 199 12.01 7.26 -5.76
N GLY A 200 12.81 8.26 -5.41
CA GLY A 200 13.56 8.28 -4.15
C GLY A 200 12.64 8.49 -2.95
N ILE A 201 13.20 8.35 -1.74
CA ILE A 201 12.46 8.59 -0.48
C ILE A 201 13.23 9.56 0.41
N SER A 202 12.49 10.41 1.13
CA SER A 202 13.02 11.30 2.15
C SER A 202 12.08 11.34 3.36
N PHE A 203 12.66 11.17 4.55
CA PHE A 203 11.89 11.18 5.79
C PHE A 203 11.85 12.58 6.38
N VAL A 204 10.66 12.98 6.81
CA VAL A 204 10.39 14.25 7.49
C VAL A 204 9.98 13.93 8.93
N LYS A 205 10.75 14.44 9.89
CA LYS A 205 10.46 14.20 11.30
C LYS A 205 9.17 14.92 11.72
N THR A 206 8.26 14.20 12.34
CA THR A 206 7.09 14.70 13.06
C THR A 206 7.11 14.22 14.52
N SER A 207 6.05 14.43 15.27
CA SER A 207 5.90 13.94 16.65
C SER A 207 4.46 13.49 16.90
N TRP A 208 4.25 12.61 17.89
CA TRP A 208 2.90 12.16 18.24
C TRP A 208 1.93 13.30 18.57
N PRO A 209 2.34 14.37 19.33
CA PRO A 209 1.47 15.51 19.59
C PRO A 209 1.12 16.34 18.35
N THR A 210 2.01 16.44 17.36
CA THR A 210 1.81 17.30 16.19
C THR A 210 1.37 16.57 14.94
N LEU A 211 1.42 15.23 14.92
CA LEU A 211 1.20 14.38 13.74
C LEU A 211 -0.03 14.79 12.91
N SER A 212 -1.19 14.96 13.56
CA SER A 212 -2.42 15.31 12.85
C SER A 212 -2.36 16.72 12.24
N ASN A 213 -1.77 17.67 12.95
CA ASN A 213 -1.58 19.04 12.45
C ASN A 213 -0.58 19.06 11.30
N ASP A 214 0.48 18.27 11.38
CA ASP A 214 1.53 18.21 10.36
C ASP A 214 0.97 17.57 9.06
N VAL A 215 0.13 16.52 9.15
CA VAL A 215 -0.58 15.93 8.00
C VAL A 215 -1.51 16.95 7.34
N LEU A 216 -2.17 17.80 8.13
CA LEU A 216 -3.13 18.80 7.66
C LEU A 216 -2.49 20.15 7.32
N SER A 217 -1.17 20.29 7.50
CA SER A 217 -0.46 21.57 7.28
C SER A 217 -0.58 22.08 5.85
N ASP A 218 -0.59 23.40 5.70
CA ASP A 218 -0.57 24.06 4.41
C ASP A 218 0.50 25.17 4.42
N PRO A 219 1.59 25.07 3.61
CA PRO A 219 1.85 23.99 2.65
C PRO A 219 2.18 22.65 3.33
N GLN A 220 1.88 21.53 2.66
CA GLN A 220 2.23 20.21 3.10
C GLN A 220 3.76 20.01 3.16
N THR A 221 4.26 19.47 4.28
CA THR A 221 5.69 19.20 4.46
C THR A 221 6.09 17.78 4.06
N PHE A 222 5.12 16.86 3.98
CA PHE A 222 5.30 15.47 3.52
C PHE A 222 4.02 14.96 2.85
N ASP A 223 4.12 13.93 2.03
CA ASP A 223 2.99 13.42 1.22
C ASP A 223 2.02 12.59 2.05
N PHE A 224 2.54 11.77 2.98
CA PHE A 224 1.78 11.01 3.96
C PHE A 224 2.64 10.65 5.17
N ALA A 225 2.04 10.09 6.23
CA ALA A 225 2.74 9.67 7.44
C ALA A 225 2.56 8.17 7.72
N ILE A 226 3.64 7.55 8.26
CA ILE A 226 3.67 6.12 8.63
C ILE A 226 4.56 5.91 9.88
N GLY A 227 4.63 4.66 10.38
CA GLY A 227 5.51 4.31 11.49
C GLY A 227 4.77 3.98 12.78
N GLY A 228 3.71 3.19 12.70
CA GLY A 228 2.96 2.73 13.87
C GLY A 228 1.67 3.52 14.12
N ILE A 229 1.09 4.07 13.06
CA ILE A 229 -0.12 4.89 13.16
C ILE A 229 -1.35 3.98 13.15
N THR A 230 -1.99 3.81 14.30
CA THR A 230 -3.21 3.00 14.44
C THR A 230 -4.37 3.62 13.67
N ILE A 231 -5.07 2.81 12.91
CA ILE A 231 -6.31 3.17 12.22
C ILE A 231 -7.41 3.37 13.27
N THR A 232 -8.05 4.53 13.25
CA THR A 232 -9.18 4.86 14.14
C THR A 232 -10.26 5.63 13.39
N ASP A 233 -11.52 5.51 13.85
CA ASP A 233 -12.64 6.26 13.26
C ASP A 233 -12.40 7.78 13.35
N ALA A 234 -11.89 8.27 14.50
CA ALA A 234 -11.59 9.68 14.69
C ALA A 234 -10.56 10.22 13.66
N ARG A 235 -9.56 9.41 13.25
CA ARG A 235 -8.64 9.78 12.19
C ARG A 235 -9.32 9.75 10.82
N ARG A 236 -10.18 8.77 10.56
CA ARG A 236 -10.95 8.67 9.30
C ARG A 236 -11.96 9.80 9.11
N GLU A 237 -12.46 10.39 10.19
CA GLU A 237 -13.35 11.56 10.11
C GLU A 237 -12.68 12.78 9.47
N THR A 238 -11.41 13.01 9.75
CA THR A 238 -10.68 14.21 9.33
C THR A 238 -9.61 13.97 8.28
N MET A 239 -9.13 12.76 8.12
CA MET A 239 -8.01 12.36 7.26
C MET A 239 -8.36 11.08 6.49
N LEU A 240 -7.48 10.65 5.58
CA LEU A 240 -7.54 9.33 4.95
C LEU A 240 -6.61 8.36 5.68
N MET A 241 -7.05 7.10 5.79
CA MET A 241 -6.27 5.99 6.29
C MET A 241 -6.28 4.85 5.27
N SER A 242 -5.12 4.29 5.01
CA SER A 242 -5.00 3.11 4.16
C SER A 242 -5.68 1.88 4.77
N ASP A 243 -5.71 0.79 4.01
CA ASP A 243 -5.95 -0.54 4.55
C ASP A 243 -4.87 -0.90 5.57
N GLY A 244 -5.24 -1.75 6.54
CA GLY A 244 -4.32 -2.23 7.55
C GLY A 244 -3.27 -3.19 6.98
N TYR A 245 -2.04 -3.03 7.44
CA TYR A 245 -0.93 -3.88 7.05
C TYR A 245 -0.23 -4.57 8.24
N LEU A 246 -0.60 -4.21 9.48
CA LEU A 246 -0.07 -4.79 10.72
C LEU A 246 -1.15 -4.77 11.79
N ALA A 247 -1.46 -5.92 12.38
CA ALA A 247 -2.36 -6.02 13.53
C ALA A 247 -1.77 -5.31 14.75
N ASN A 248 -2.61 -4.62 15.52
CA ASN A 248 -2.19 -3.85 16.69
C ASN A 248 -3.21 -3.93 17.82
N GLY A 249 -2.77 -3.59 19.04
CA GLY A 249 -3.62 -3.53 20.22
C GLY A 249 -2.86 -3.03 21.44
N LYS A 250 -3.56 -2.36 22.36
CA LYS A 250 -2.95 -1.86 23.59
C LYS A 250 -2.62 -3.00 24.54
N THR A 251 -1.43 -2.95 25.09
CA THR A 251 -0.93 -3.88 26.10
C THR A 251 -0.08 -3.15 27.12
N ILE A 252 0.57 -3.87 28.02
CA ILE A 252 1.51 -3.32 28.97
C ILE A 252 2.91 -3.93 28.81
N LEU A 253 3.89 -3.13 29.17
CA LEU A 253 5.24 -3.56 29.48
C LEU A 253 5.48 -3.31 30.98
N CYS A 254 6.00 -4.30 31.68
CA CYS A 254 6.32 -4.23 33.11
C CYS A 254 7.65 -4.93 33.41
N ARG A 255 8.12 -4.87 34.65
CA ARG A 255 9.25 -5.68 35.07
C ARG A 255 8.90 -7.18 35.00
N ALA A 256 9.85 -8.01 34.59
CA ALA A 256 9.67 -9.46 34.53
C ALA A 256 9.24 -10.06 35.88
N ALA A 257 9.77 -9.53 36.97
CA ALA A 257 9.42 -9.94 38.36
C ALA A 257 7.96 -9.60 38.73
N ASP A 258 7.33 -8.65 38.06
CA ASP A 258 5.95 -8.22 38.31
C ASP A 258 4.94 -8.79 37.27
N SER A 259 5.38 -9.65 36.35
CA SER A 259 4.54 -10.14 35.25
C SER A 259 3.28 -10.88 35.73
N GLU A 260 3.33 -11.55 36.88
CA GLU A 260 2.18 -12.22 37.50
C GLU A 260 1.24 -11.26 38.25
N LYS A 261 1.71 -10.02 38.53
CA LYS A 261 0.96 -9.03 39.28
C LYS A 261 0.00 -8.21 38.41
N TYR A 262 0.33 -8.05 37.12
CA TYR A 262 -0.41 -7.18 36.18
C TYR A 262 -1.01 -8.01 35.04
N LYS A 263 -2.23 -8.56 35.26
CA LYS A 263 -2.94 -9.41 34.30
C LYS A 263 -4.23 -8.80 33.74
N SER A 264 -4.60 -7.61 34.19
CA SER A 264 -5.81 -6.92 33.77
C SER A 264 -5.71 -5.42 33.96
N LEU A 265 -6.65 -4.64 33.36
CA LEU A 265 -6.79 -3.22 33.63
C LEU A 265 -7.05 -2.94 35.12
N ALA A 266 -7.78 -3.79 35.82
CA ALA A 266 -8.06 -3.63 37.24
C ALA A 266 -6.78 -3.70 38.09
N ASP A 267 -5.81 -4.53 37.68
CA ASP A 267 -4.55 -4.68 38.40
C ASP A 267 -3.65 -3.44 38.28
N ILE A 268 -3.77 -2.71 37.20
CA ILE A 268 -2.98 -1.48 36.95
C ILE A 268 -3.72 -0.19 37.30
N ASN A 269 -5.05 -0.25 37.44
CA ASN A 269 -5.87 0.92 37.78
C ASN A 269 -6.01 1.09 39.30
N ARG A 270 -4.87 1.25 40.00
CA ARG A 270 -4.82 1.43 41.47
C ARG A 270 -3.95 2.62 41.82
N PRO A 271 -4.23 3.32 42.93
CA PRO A 271 -3.50 4.54 43.32
C PRO A 271 -1.98 4.35 43.50
N GLU A 272 -1.58 3.16 43.94
CA GLU A 272 -0.17 2.81 44.14
C GLU A 272 0.58 2.43 42.85
N VAL A 273 -0.10 2.25 41.74
CA VAL A 273 0.52 1.87 40.46
C VAL A 273 0.87 3.12 39.64
N VAL A 274 2.15 3.21 39.31
CA VAL A 274 2.69 4.25 38.42
C VAL A 274 2.70 3.76 37.00
N VAL A 275 1.87 4.40 36.16
CA VAL A 275 1.75 4.11 34.73
C VAL A 275 2.49 5.18 33.93
N MET A 276 3.43 4.80 33.08
CA MET A 276 4.18 5.76 32.24
C MET A 276 3.74 5.66 30.79
N VAL A 277 3.63 6.82 30.14
CA VAL A 277 3.20 6.97 28.74
C VAL A 277 3.97 8.09 28.06
N ASN A 278 4.10 8.04 26.73
CA ASN A 278 4.58 9.14 25.92
C ASN A 278 3.46 10.19 25.68
N PRO A 279 3.81 11.47 25.44
CA PRO A 279 2.82 12.54 25.27
C PRO A 279 2.11 12.47 23.91
N GLY A 280 0.83 12.90 23.88
CA GLY A 280 0.06 13.24 22.68
C GLY A 280 -0.40 12.07 21.80
N GLY A 281 0.02 10.83 22.13
CA GLY A 281 -0.35 9.63 21.39
C GLY A 281 -1.58 8.90 21.96
N LEU A 282 -1.96 7.81 21.28
CA LEU A 282 -3.08 6.96 21.71
C LEU A 282 -2.78 6.22 23.03
N ASN A 283 -1.50 6.04 23.42
CA ASN A 283 -1.14 5.44 24.71
C ASN A 283 -1.53 6.34 25.87
N GLN A 284 -1.22 7.65 25.80
CA GLN A 284 -1.64 8.62 26.81
C GLN A 284 -3.17 8.74 26.88
N LYS A 285 -3.84 8.83 25.71
CA LYS A 285 -5.30 8.88 25.65
C LYS A 285 -5.92 7.66 26.33
N PHE A 286 -5.45 6.44 25.96
CA PHE A 286 -5.93 5.20 26.57
C PHE A 286 -5.75 5.17 28.09
N ALA A 287 -4.57 5.55 28.59
CA ALA A 287 -4.31 5.58 30.01
C ALA A 287 -5.25 6.56 30.75
N ASN A 288 -5.43 7.77 30.24
CA ASN A 288 -6.31 8.78 30.85
C ASN A 288 -7.78 8.33 30.89
N GLU A 289 -8.26 7.65 29.86
CA GLU A 289 -9.65 7.19 29.76
C GLU A 289 -9.94 5.93 30.58
N ASN A 290 -8.98 5.03 30.72
CA ASN A 290 -9.21 3.69 31.26
C ASN A 290 -8.57 3.46 32.66
N LEU A 291 -7.68 4.34 33.11
CA LEU A 291 -6.94 4.18 34.35
C LEU A 291 -7.10 5.40 35.28
N PRO A 292 -8.34 5.78 35.64
CA PRO A 292 -8.60 7.01 36.41
C PRO A 292 -8.07 6.98 37.83
N ASN A 293 -7.74 5.79 38.38
CA ASN A 293 -7.22 5.65 39.75
C ASN A 293 -5.68 5.53 39.79
N ALA A 294 -5.03 5.19 38.68
CA ALA A 294 -3.60 5.03 38.64
C ALA A 294 -2.86 6.37 38.62
N THR A 295 -1.61 6.37 39.08
CA THR A 295 -0.72 7.53 38.95
C THR A 295 -0.10 7.54 37.53
N ILE A 296 -0.63 8.42 36.62
CA ILE A 296 -0.10 8.51 35.26
C ILE A 296 1.03 9.52 35.21
N LYS A 297 2.20 9.07 34.72
CA LYS A 297 3.37 9.91 34.44
C LYS A 297 3.59 9.99 32.92
N VAL A 298 3.76 11.20 32.40
CA VAL A 298 4.12 11.44 31.00
C VAL A 298 5.63 11.66 30.91
N HIS A 299 6.27 10.94 29.97
CA HIS A 299 7.70 11.08 29.69
C HIS A 299 7.89 11.40 28.20
N ASP A 300 8.66 12.46 27.91
CA ASP A 300 8.74 13.03 26.56
C ASP A 300 9.41 12.13 25.52
N LYS A 301 10.26 11.21 25.96
CA LYS A 301 11.00 10.32 25.07
C LYS A 301 10.48 8.90 25.19
N ASN A 302 9.70 8.48 24.22
CA ASN A 302 9.06 7.15 24.20
C ASN A 302 10.09 6.02 24.37
N GLU A 303 11.22 6.12 23.72
CA GLU A 303 12.27 5.10 23.71
C GLU A 303 13.00 4.91 25.05
N GLU A 304 12.89 5.88 25.98
CA GLU A 304 13.47 5.77 27.33
C GLU A 304 12.53 5.07 28.32
N ILE A 305 11.22 5.08 28.09
CA ILE A 305 10.21 4.54 29.03
C ILE A 305 10.46 3.08 29.41
N PRO A 306 10.79 2.16 28.50
CA PRO A 306 11.07 0.77 28.86
C PRO A 306 12.20 0.63 29.89
N SER A 307 13.29 1.41 29.75
CA SER A 307 14.38 1.41 30.71
C SER A 307 13.96 1.94 32.07
N LEU A 308 13.13 3.00 32.08
CA LEU A 308 12.60 3.58 33.33
C LEU A 308 11.68 2.60 34.08
N VAL A 309 10.90 1.77 33.34
CA VAL A 309 10.14 0.68 33.96
C VAL A 309 11.05 -0.40 34.51
N ALA A 310 12.08 -0.82 33.77
CA ALA A 310 13.04 -1.82 34.21
C ALA A 310 13.79 -1.38 35.48
N GLU A 311 14.04 -0.07 35.62
CA GLU A 311 14.70 0.56 36.78
C GLU A 311 13.75 0.85 37.96
N GLY A 312 12.44 0.59 37.82
CA GLY A 312 11.45 0.80 38.87
C GLY A 312 10.98 2.24 39.06
N GLN A 313 11.22 3.13 38.08
CA GLN A 313 10.73 4.51 38.12
C GLN A 313 9.23 4.61 37.70
N ALA A 314 8.73 3.56 37.05
CA ALA A 314 7.32 3.28 36.86
C ALA A 314 7.08 1.78 37.04
N ASP A 315 5.82 1.41 37.28
CA ASP A 315 5.42 0.00 37.40
C ASP A 315 5.11 -0.62 36.05
N VAL A 316 4.41 0.13 35.20
CA VAL A 316 4.03 -0.31 33.86
C VAL A 316 4.15 0.84 32.85
N MET A 317 4.40 0.48 31.60
CA MET A 317 4.19 1.32 30.43
C MET A 317 2.95 0.85 29.68
N ILE A 318 2.03 1.76 29.32
CA ILE A 318 1.03 1.44 28.27
C ILE A 318 1.73 1.52 26.94
N THR A 319 1.70 0.41 26.20
CA THR A 319 2.33 0.23 24.90
C THR A 319 1.43 -0.59 23.98
N GLU A 320 1.98 -1.16 22.93
CA GLU A 320 1.24 -1.94 21.91
C GLU A 320 1.90 -3.31 21.68
N ILE A 321 1.10 -4.28 21.22
CA ILE A 321 1.58 -5.64 20.92
C ILE A 321 2.64 -5.66 19.82
N THR A 322 2.76 -4.60 19.04
CA THR A 322 3.79 -4.41 18.01
C THR A 322 5.10 -3.87 18.54
N GLU A 323 5.08 -3.18 19.69
CA GLU A 323 6.24 -2.55 20.31
C GLU A 323 6.83 -3.40 21.46
N ALA A 324 5.97 -3.88 22.37
CA ALA A 324 6.38 -4.56 23.59
C ALA A 324 7.33 -5.76 23.35
N PRO A 325 7.13 -6.63 22.35
CA PRO A 325 8.03 -7.77 22.08
C PRO A 325 9.46 -7.34 21.79
N TYR A 326 9.65 -6.21 21.10
CA TYR A 326 10.98 -5.68 20.83
C TYR A 326 11.76 -5.43 22.13
N TYR A 327 11.14 -4.77 23.10
CA TYR A 327 11.81 -4.45 24.38
C TYR A 327 12.02 -5.69 25.25
N VAL A 328 11.05 -6.61 25.32
CA VAL A 328 11.19 -7.89 26.04
C VAL A 328 12.33 -8.73 25.48
N ASN A 329 12.49 -8.77 24.16
CA ASN A 329 13.56 -9.54 23.51
C ASN A 329 14.96 -8.90 23.70
N ASN A 330 15.03 -7.60 24.01
CA ASN A 330 16.28 -6.87 24.16
C ASN A 330 16.65 -6.56 25.62
N ASP A 331 15.71 -6.71 26.58
CA ASP A 331 15.96 -6.52 28.01
C ASP A 331 15.20 -7.56 28.84
N SER A 332 15.93 -8.54 29.34
CA SER A 332 15.38 -9.63 30.16
C SER A 332 14.74 -9.20 31.49
N ARG A 333 14.94 -7.94 31.92
CA ARG A 333 14.27 -7.36 33.09
C ARG A 333 12.80 -7.03 32.82
N LEU A 334 12.37 -7.02 31.55
CA LEU A 334 11.03 -6.65 31.09
C LEU A 334 10.19 -7.87 30.72
N ALA A 335 8.87 -7.71 30.82
CA ALA A 335 7.86 -8.67 30.37
C ALA A 335 6.63 -7.92 29.83
N ALA A 336 5.93 -8.58 28.90
CA ALA A 336 4.64 -8.13 28.36
C ALA A 336 3.59 -9.24 28.54
N PRO A 337 2.97 -9.33 29.71
CA PRO A 337 2.14 -10.49 30.09
C PRO A 337 0.79 -10.57 29.37
N LEU A 338 0.39 -9.56 28.59
CA LEU A 338 -0.92 -9.45 27.92
C LEU A 338 -0.79 -9.37 26.39
N LEU A 339 0.25 -9.95 25.79
CA LEU A 339 0.42 -9.96 24.33
C LEU A 339 -0.69 -10.73 23.62
N ASP A 340 -1.12 -11.87 24.17
CA ASP A 340 -2.18 -12.71 23.61
C ASP A 340 -3.60 -12.21 23.93
N GLN A 341 -3.72 -11.27 24.87
CA GLN A 341 -4.99 -10.71 25.33
C GLN A 341 -4.87 -9.19 25.49
N PRO A 342 -4.62 -8.45 24.39
CA PRO A 342 -4.49 -7.01 24.45
C PRO A 342 -5.82 -6.35 24.84
N PHE A 343 -5.74 -5.17 25.42
CA PHE A 343 -6.90 -4.39 25.85
C PHE A 343 -7.75 -3.88 24.68
N THR A 344 -7.16 -3.72 23.52
CA THR A 344 -7.83 -3.26 22.29
C THR A 344 -7.34 -4.08 21.10
N HIS A 345 -8.15 -4.06 20.04
CA HIS A 345 -7.79 -4.65 18.75
C HIS A 345 -7.92 -3.60 17.66
N GLY A 346 -7.00 -3.58 16.72
CA GLY A 346 -6.98 -2.66 15.61
C GLY A 346 -5.88 -3.01 14.62
N GLU A 347 -5.62 -2.11 13.70
CA GLU A 347 -4.60 -2.25 12.67
C GLU A 347 -3.80 -0.95 12.54
N ILE A 348 -2.60 -1.07 12.04
CA ILE A 348 -1.74 0.05 11.66
C ILE A 348 -1.88 0.27 10.15
N GLY A 349 -1.96 1.53 9.76
CA GLY A 349 -2.07 1.98 8.38
C GLY A 349 -1.27 3.25 8.11
N VAL A 350 -1.34 3.72 6.86
CA VAL A 350 -0.76 4.97 6.39
C VAL A 350 -1.78 6.09 6.56
N LEU A 351 -1.33 7.22 7.09
CA LEU A 351 -2.17 8.40 7.35
C LEU A 351 -1.90 9.50 6.32
N MET A 352 -2.94 10.03 5.70
CA MET A 352 -2.84 11.03 4.63
C MET A 352 -3.91 12.11 4.77
N ARG A 353 -3.68 13.25 4.13
CA ARG A 353 -4.65 14.35 4.02
C ARG A 353 -5.83 13.92 3.13
N LYS A 354 -7.04 14.36 3.47
CA LYS A 354 -8.22 14.21 2.59
C LYS A 354 -8.00 14.88 1.23
N GLY A 355 -8.54 14.27 0.18
CA GLY A 355 -8.38 14.70 -1.20
C GLY A 355 -7.14 14.11 -1.90
N GLN A 356 -6.39 13.22 -1.23
CA GLN A 356 -5.30 12.45 -1.83
C GLN A 356 -5.75 11.01 -2.11
N ASP A 357 -6.92 10.86 -2.74
CA ASP A 357 -7.54 9.56 -2.99
C ASP A 357 -6.71 8.71 -3.96
N ASP A 358 -5.99 9.32 -4.89
CA ASP A 358 -5.04 8.67 -5.79
C ASP A 358 -3.85 8.05 -5.03
N VAL A 359 -3.32 8.75 -4.02
CA VAL A 359 -2.27 8.21 -3.14
C VAL A 359 -2.82 7.06 -2.31
N LEU A 360 -4.02 7.20 -1.75
CA LEU A 360 -4.68 6.14 -0.99
C LEU A 360 -4.86 4.87 -1.82
N GLN A 361 -5.35 5.00 -3.05
CA GLN A 361 -5.54 3.88 -3.97
C GLN A 361 -4.21 3.19 -4.30
N MET A 362 -3.17 3.97 -4.58
CA MET A 362 -1.83 3.45 -4.87
C MET A 362 -1.25 2.71 -3.66
N VAL A 363 -1.30 3.30 -2.46
CA VAL A 363 -0.82 2.67 -1.23
C VAL A 363 -1.56 1.37 -0.96
N ASN A 364 -2.89 1.35 -1.09
CA ASN A 364 -3.69 0.15 -0.89
C ASN A 364 -3.39 -0.93 -1.94
N ALA A 365 -3.14 -0.55 -3.20
CA ALA A 365 -2.73 -1.50 -4.24
C ALA A 365 -1.38 -2.15 -3.92
N VAL A 366 -0.40 -1.37 -3.41
CA VAL A 366 0.89 -1.90 -2.96
C VAL A 366 0.70 -2.84 -1.77
N ILE A 367 -0.07 -2.46 -0.75
CA ILE A 367 -0.36 -3.31 0.42
C ILE A 367 -1.02 -4.63 -0.02
N SER A 368 -2.01 -4.55 -0.90
CA SER A 368 -2.69 -5.73 -1.45
C SER A 368 -1.72 -6.66 -2.19
N LYS A 369 -0.85 -6.08 -3.02
CA LYS A 369 0.17 -6.85 -3.75
C LYS A 369 1.17 -7.50 -2.82
N MET A 370 1.61 -6.82 -1.78
CA MET A 370 2.52 -7.36 -0.77
C MET A 370 1.88 -8.50 0.05
N LYS A 371 0.56 -8.45 0.27
CA LYS A 371 -0.20 -9.57 0.86
C LYS A 371 -0.24 -10.78 -0.09
N GLU A 372 -0.53 -10.52 -1.36
CA GLU A 372 -0.65 -11.56 -2.40
C GLU A 372 0.67 -12.30 -2.68
N ASP A 373 1.78 -11.56 -2.83
CA ASP A 373 3.10 -12.14 -3.18
C ASP A 373 3.90 -12.61 -1.95
N GLY A 374 3.34 -12.44 -0.75
CA GLY A 374 3.92 -12.86 0.53
C GLY A 374 5.07 -11.97 1.01
N SER A 375 5.37 -10.84 0.35
CA SER A 375 6.43 -9.92 0.80
C SER A 375 6.07 -9.25 2.13
N LEU A 376 4.79 -8.96 2.36
CA LEU A 376 4.33 -8.44 3.65
C LEU A 376 4.57 -9.47 4.78
N ARG A 377 4.29 -10.75 4.54
CA ARG A 377 4.57 -11.82 5.52
C ARG A 377 6.06 -11.90 5.84
N ARG A 378 6.92 -11.89 4.80
CA ARG A 378 8.39 -11.91 5.01
C ARG A 378 8.87 -10.71 5.84
N LEU A 379 8.24 -9.55 5.64
CA LEU A 379 8.56 -8.36 6.43
C LEU A 379 8.12 -8.52 7.90
N HIS A 380 6.94 -9.09 8.17
CA HIS A 380 6.52 -9.43 9.53
C HIS A 380 7.50 -10.39 10.21
N ASP A 381 7.88 -11.46 9.53
CA ASP A 381 8.82 -12.46 10.04
C ASP A 381 10.19 -11.83 10.37
N LYS A 382 10.67 -10.92 9.51
CA LYS A 382 11.93 -10.19 9.73
C LYS A 382 11.95 -9.39 11.02
N TYR A 383 10.82 -8.80 11.40
CA TYR A 383 10.70 -7.98 12.61
C TYR A 383 10.10 -8.73 13.81
N GLY A 384 9.81 -10.04 13.66
CA GLY A 384 9.20 -10.85 14.72
C GLY A 384 7.76 -10.41 15.06
N LEU A 385 7.04 -9.85 14.08
CA LEU A 385 5.67 -9.38 14.23
C LEU A 385 4.66 -10.43 13.76
N VAL A 386 3.50 -10.45 14.41
CA VAL A 386 2.44 -11.42 14.07
C VAL A 386 1.80 -11.04 12.74
N TYR A 387 1.76 -11.98 11.80
CA TYR A 387 1.04 -11.83 10.54
C TYR A 387 -0.39 -12.34 10.69
N ALA A 388 -1.38 -11.45 10.56
CA ALA A 388 -2.80 -11.76 10.76
C ALA A 388 -3.69 -11.50 9.52
N PHE A 389 -3.10 -11.53 8.29
CA PHE A 389 -3.81 -11.21 7.04
C PHE A 389 -3.90 -12.40 6.09
#